data_257e2ea227e46e5163bd9c09c0312e56
#
_entry.id   257e2ea227e46e5163bd9c09c0312e56
#
_cell.length_a   1.000
_cell.length_b   1.000
_cell.length_c   1.000
_cell.angle_alpha   90.00
_cell.angle_beta   90.00
_cell.angle_gamma   90.00
#
_symmetry.space_group_name_H-M   'P 1'
#
loop_
_entity.id
_entity.type
_entity.pdbx_description
1 polymer ?
#
loop_
_entity_poly.entity_id
_entity_poly.type
_entity_poly.pdbx_seq_one_letter_code
_entity_poly.pdbx_strand_id
1 'polypeptide(L)'
;MQKHCAPPCKSLQHQLKRHRNMKVIAMNNVPVKLWVDQLDAHAWEEVNNLTTLPFLFHHLALMPDAHGGKGMPIGGVLATKGVVIPNAVGVDIGCGMCAVKTNLLVEEIPQDVLRKEIMRGIRKRIPLGREHHKAAQDEQYMPTGFDTEKMTVVNRQLVSARKQIGTLGGGNHFIELQRCNDGYLWIMLHSGSRNLGKMVGDYYNQMAETLNTRWYSSVKPDIKLAFLPLRAPEFKQYWAEMEYCVAFALANRKLMMERIEEIIAEALPNATFEPMINIAHNYAAWEEHFGENVIVHRKGAVHAGIGEIGIIPGSQGTHSYIVEGLGNPESFLSSSHGAGRAMSRSEAVRSLSLEEEIARLESQNIIHAIRGRQDLEEAAGAYKNIDEVMANQADLVRILTTLSPIAVIKG
;
A
#
# COMPACT_ATOMS: atom_id res chain seq x y z
N MET A 1 16.21 17.00 25.10
CA MET A 1 17.59 16.67 24.66
C MET A 1 17.46 15.77 23.44
N GLN A 2 17.61 16.36 22.25
CA GLN A 2 17.59 15.60 20.99
C GLN A 2 18.87 14.77 20.90
N LYS A 3 18.79 13.47 21.10
CA LYS A 3 19.84 12.54 20.69
C LYS A 3 19.63 12.19 19.24
N HIS A 4 20.49 12.68 18.38
CA HIS A 4 20.56 12.35 16.97
C HIS A 4 20.70 10.83 16.77
N CYS A 5 19.85 10.24 15.93
CA CYS A 5 20.07 8.90 15.39
C CYS A 5 21.44 8.85 14.70
N ALA A 6 22.18 7.78 14.96
CA ALA A 6 23.44 7.54 14.26
C ALA A 6 23.17 7.41 12.75
N PRO A 7 24.05 7.96 11.88
CA PRO A 7 23.88 7.86 10.44
C PRO A 7 23.97 6.40 9.98
N PRO A 8 23.23 6.00 8.93
CA PRO A 8 23.24 4.63 8.40
C PRO A 8 24.66 4.19 8.03
N CYS A 9 24.93 2.92 8.24
CA CYS A 9 26.21 2.27 8.02
C CYS A 9 26.81 2.64 6.65
N LYS A 10 28.01 3.23 6.63
CA LYS A 10 28.71 3.71 5.42
C LYS A 10 28.91 2.65 4.33
N SER A 11 28.78 1.36 4.66
CA SER A 11 28.91 0.25 3.71
C SER A 11 27.73 0.13 2.73
N LEU A 12 26.48 0.40 3.17
CA LEU A 12 25.31 0.43 2.29
C LEU A 12 25.31 1.63 1.36
N GLN A 13 25.78 2.81 1.84
CA GLN A 13 25.84 4.01 1.01
C GLN A 13 26.89 3.91 -0.13
N HIS A 14 27.91 3.05 -0.01
CA HIS A 14 28.90 2.86 -1.07
C HIS A 14 28.42 1.89 -2.18
N GLN A 15 27.49 0.97 -1.89
CA GLN A 15 26.90 0.07 -2.89
C GLN A 15 25.78 0.74 -3.71
N LEU A 16 25.10 1.75 -3.15
CA LEU A 16 24.02 2.50 -3.82
C LEU A 16 24.49 3.52 -4.87
N LYS A 17 25.77 3.65 -5.13
CA LYS A 17 26.37 4.64 -6.08
C LYS A 17 26.20 4.29 -7.58
N ARG A 18 25.32 3.40 -7.99
CA ARG A 18 24.83 3.38 -9.37
C ARG A 18 23.52 4.16 -9.43
N HIS A 19 23.58 5.48 -9.58
CA HIS A 19 22.44 6.29 -9.99
C HIS A 19 21.93 5.74 -11.32
N ARG A 20 20.93 4.85 -11.26
CA ARG A 20 20.15 4.50 -12.43
C ARG A 20 19.18 5.65 -12.64
N ASN A 21 19.46 6.50 -13.61
CA ASN A 21 18.60 7.62 -13.97
C ASN A 21 17.22 7.11 -14.42
N MET A 22 16.17 7.82 -14.04
CA MET A 22 14.84 7.67 -14.62
C MET A 22 14.93 7.55 -16.15
N LYS A 23 14.26 6.55 -16.72
CA LYS A 23 14.17 6.37 -18.18
C LYS A 23 12.92 7.08 -18.71
N VAL A 24 13.03 7.73 -19.85
CA VAL A 24 11.88 8.36 -20.53
C VAL A 24 11.65 7.65 -21.86
N ILE A 25 10.42 7.20 -22.08
CA ILE A 25 9.99 6.58 -23.34
C ILE A 25 8.89 7.42 -23.95
N ALA A 26 9.08 7.82 -25.20
CA ALA A 26 8.01 8.48 -25.98
C ALA A 26 6.95 7.43 -26.35
N MET A 27 5.70 7.72 -26.04
CA MET A 27 4.55 6.89 -26.37
C MET A 27 3.43 7.75 -26.98
N ASN A 28 2.23 7.23 -27.12
CA ASN A 28 1.10 7.81 -27.85
C ASN A 28 0.91 9.33 -27.61
N ASN A 29 0.15 9.72 -26.57
CA ASN A 29 -0.18 11.14 -26.31
C ASN A 29 0.75 11.78 -25.27
N VAL A 30 1.37 10.97 -24.41
CA VAL A 30 2.25 11.44 -23.32
C VAL A 30 3.46 10.52 -23.15
N PRO A 31 4.62 11.05 -22.74
CA PRO A 31 5.77 10.22 -22.42
C PRO A 31 5.52 9.39 -21.14
N VAL A 32 6.28 8.32 -21.00
CA VAL A 32 6.31 7.47 -19.80
C VAL A 32 7.66 7.62 -19.12
N LYS A 33 7.65 7.91 -17.83
CA LYS A 33 8.83 8.01 -16.96
C LYS A 33 8.93 6.76 -16.09
N LEU A 34 10.05 6.07 -16.16
CA LEU A 34 10.25 4.74 -15.61
C LEU A 34 11.37 4.75 -14.58
N TRP A 35 11.06 4.39 -13.35
CA TRP A 35 12.02 4.01 -12.31
C TRP A 35 12.17 2.49 -12.21
N VAL A 36 11.31 1.75 -12.88
CA VAL A 36 11.33 0.29 -12.95
C VAL A 36 12.28 -0.19 -14.07
N ASP A 37 13.07 -1.23 -13.78
CA ASP A 37 13.97 -1.81 -14.79
C ASP A 37 13.26 -2.71 -15.80
N GLN A 38 12.31 -3.51 -15.31
CA GLN A 38 11.58 -4.49 -16.12
C GLN A 38 10.10 -4.47 -15.74
N LEU A 39 9.26 -4.48 -16.79
CA LEU A 39 7.82 -4.64 -16.69
C LEU A 39 7.40 -5.92 -17.39
N ASP A 40 6.42 -6.60 -16.84
CA ASP A 40 5.78 -7.73 -17.52
C ASP A 40 4.96 -7.27 -18.75
N ALA A 41 4.64 -8.19 -19.65
CA ALA A 41 3.94 -7.88 -20.89
C ALA A 41 2.54 -7.28 -20.63
N HIS A 42 1.85 -7.71 -19.58
CA HIS A 42 0.54 -7.17 -19.22
C HIS A 42 0.63 -5.72 -18.74
N ALA A 43 1.63 -5.40 -17.92
CA ALA A 43 1.88 -4.02 -17.50
C ALA A 43 2.21 -3.12 -18.70
N TRP A 44 2.97 -3.60 -19.68
CA TRP A 44 3.24 -2.86 -20.92
C TRP A 44 1.98 -2.60 -21.75
N GLU A 45 1.06 -3.58 -21.83
CA GLU A 45 -0.23 -3.39 -22.49
C GLU A 45 -1.06 -2.30 -21.78
N GLU A 46 -1.13 -2.33 -20.45
CA GLU A 46 -1.81 -1.28 -19.65
C GLU A 46 -1.18 0.09 -19.87
N VAL A 47 0.15 0.21 -19.88
CA VAL A 47 0.88 1.45 -20.17
C VAL A 47 0.54 1.98 -21.56
N ASN A 48 0.54 1.11 -22.57
CA ASN A 48 0.17 1.51 -23.93
C ASN A 48 -1.26 2.06 -23.98
N ASN A 49 -2.21 1.39 -23.33
CA ASN A 49 -3.61 1.83 -23.24
C ASN A 49 -3.75 3.17 -22.53
N LEU A 50 -3.08 3.35 -21.38
CA LEU A 50 -3.10 4.60 -20.60
C LEU A 50 -2.61 5.78 -21.44
N THR A 51 -1.51 5.63 -22.16
CA THR A 51 -0.93 6.73 -22.96
C THR A 51 -1.77 7.16 -24.16
N THR A 52 -2.83 6.43 -24.52
CA THR A 52 -3.82 6.84 -25.54
C THR A 52 -4.90 7.76 -24.99
N LEU A 53 -5.04 7.90 -23.67
CA LEU A 53 -6.10 8.70 -23.06
C LEU A 53 -5.91 10.20 -23.35
N PRO A 54 -6.95 10.91 -23.82
CA PRO A 54 -6.81 12.31 -24.26
C PRO A 54 -6.71 13.32 -23.13
N PHE A 55 -6.99 12.92 -21.90
CA PHE A 55 -7.05 13.79 -20.71
C PHE A 55 -5.89 13.55 -19.73
N LEU A 56 -4.92 12.70 -20.09
CA LEU A 56 -3.69 12.59 -19.31
C LEU A 56 -2.92 13.91 -19.33
N PHE A 57 -2.41 14.27 -18.16
CA PHE A 57 -1.61 15.47 -18.01
C PHE A 57 -0.12 15.12 -17.92
N HIS A 58 0.68 15.75 -18.74
CA HIS A 58 2.13 15.79 -18.78
C HIS A 58 2.78 14.43 -19.07
N HIS A 59 2.66 13.40 -18.22
CA HIS A 59 3.28 12.08 -18.39
C HIS A 59 2.60 11.03 -17.53
N LEU A 60 2.96 9.76 -17.77
CA LEU A 60 2.71 8.63 -16.88
C LEU A 60 4.01 8.29 -16.13
N ALA A 61 3.96 8.12 -14.82
CA ALA A 61 5.11 7.73 -14.00
C ALA A 61 4.93 6.29 -13.46
N LEU A 62 5.96 5.47 -13.56
CA LEU A 62 5.97 4.08 -13.07
C LEU A 62 7.09 3.91 -12.05
N MET A 63 6.69 3.61 -10.81
CA MET A 63 7.58 3.41 -9.68
C MET A 63 8.39 2.11 -9.82
N PRO A 64 9.50 1.93 -9.08
CA PRO A 64 10.38 0.76 -9.22
C PRO A 64 9.68 -0.60 -9.02
N ASP A 65 8.65 -0.63 -8.19
CA ASP A 65 7.85 -1.81 -7.87
C ASP A 65 6.75 -2.11 -8.89
N ALA A 66 6.63 -1.34 -9.97
CA ALA A 66 5.55 -1.45 -10.94
C ALA A 66 5.42 -2.85 -11.56
N HIS A 67 4.17 -3.33 -11.66
CA HIS A 67 3.80 -4.63 -12.22
C HIS A 67 2.34 -4.61 -12.71
N GLY A 68 1.91 -5.64 -13.46
CA GLY A 68 0.58 -5.71 -14.04
C GLY A 68 -0.55 -5.59 -13.00
N GLY A 69 -1.57 -4.81 -13.35
CA GLY A 69 -2.74 -4.52 -12.54
C GLY A 69 -4.05 -4.83 -13.26
N LYS A 70 -5.00 -3.90 -13.20
CA LYS A 70 -6.26 -3.93 -13.96
C LYS A 70 -6.56 -2.50 -14.44
N GLY A 71 -6.36 -2.26 -15.74
CA GLY A 71 -6.49 -0.95 -16.38
C GLY A 71 -5.29 -0.04 -16.16
N MET A 72 -4.70 -0.04 -14.99
CA MET A 72 -3.48 0.67 -14.64
C MET A 72 -2.53 -0.26 -13.89
N PRO A 73 -1.22 -0.27 -14.19
CA PRO A 73 -0.23 -1.00 -13.42
C PRO A 73 -0.27 -0.61 -11.94
N ILE A 74 -0.03 -1.57 -11.05
CA ILE A 74 0.30 -1.28 -9.65
C ILE A 74 1.71 -0.68 -9.65
N GLY A 75 1.96 0.33 -8.82
CA GLY A 75 3.16 1.18 -8.91
C GLY A 75 3.02 2.31 -9.94
N GLY A 76 1.82 2.51 -10.50
CA GLY A 76 1.55 3.56 -11.46
C GLY A 76 1.06 4.85 -10.78
N VAL A 77 1.49 5.98 -11.35
CA VAL A 77 1.02 7.33 -10.98
C VAL A 77 0.71 8.11 -12.25
N LEU A 78 -0.48 8.68 -12.33
CA LEU A 78 -0.89 9.52 -13.45
C LEU A 78 -1.68 10.72 -12.96
N ALA A 79 -1.57 11.82 -13.69
CA ALA A 79 -2.40 13.01 -13.50
C ALA A 79 -3.38 13.18 -14.64
N THR A 80 -4.60 13.65 -14.34
CA THR A 80 -5.65 13.93 -15.33
C THR A 80 -6.20 15.32 -15.19
N LYS A 81 -6.68 15.88 -16.30
CA LYS A 81 -7.43 17.14 -16.30
C LYS A 81 -8.93 16.88 -16.46
N GLY A 82 -9.70 17.30 -15.45
CA GLY A 82 -11.17 17.32 -15.50
C GLY A 82 -11.89 15.98 -15.44
N VAL A 83 -11.20 14.89 -15.12
CA VAL A 83 -11.79 13.54 -14.98
C VAL A 83 -11.14 12.76 -13.84
N VAL A 84 -11.88 11.80 -13.27
CA VAL A 84 -11.33 10.75 -12.42
C VAL A 84 -11.55 9.38 -13.07
N ILE A 85 -10.58 8.49 -12.95
CA ILE A 85 -10.63 7.11 -13.44
C ILE A 85 -10.71 6.15 -12.25
N PRO A 86 -11.88 5.60 -11.89
CA PRO A 86 -12.00 4.74 -10.70
C PRO A 86 -11.03 3.55 -10.71
N ASN A 87 -10.82 2.88 -11.85
CA ASN A 87 -9.87 1.78 -11.97
C ASN A 87 -8.39 2.19 -11.82
N ALA A 88 -8.05 3.47 -12.02
CA ALA A 88 -6.70 3.98 -11.75
C ALA A 88 -6.46 4.24 -10.26
N VAL A 89 -7.49 4.21 -9.42
CA VAL A 89 -7.40 4.12 -7.97
C VAL A 89 -7.33 2.65 -7.55
N GLY A 90 -8.09 1.79 -8.22
CA GLY A 90 -8.23 0.38 -7.91
C GLY A 90 -9.40 0.09 -6.96
N VAL A 91 -9.63 -1.21 -6.69
CA VAL A 91 -10.78 -1.65 -5.86
C VAL A 91 -10.46 -1.65 -4.35
N ASP A 92 -9.20 -1.72 -3.95
CA ASP A 92 -8.83 -1.59 -2.53
C ASP A 92 -8.50 -0.13 -2.21
N ILE A 93 -9.55 0.72 -2.28
CA ILE A 93 -9.45 2.16 -2.04
C ILE A 93 -8.93 2.40 -0.62
N GLY A 94 -7.91 3.25 -0.49
CA GLY A 94 -7.32 3.59 0.81
C GLY A 94 -6.40 2.51 1.39
N CYS A 95 -6.12 1.41 0.65
CA CYS A 95 -5.08 0.46 1.06
C CYS A 95 -3.80 1.21 1.39
N GLY A 96 -3.09 0.76 2.43
CA GLY A 96 -1.95 1.51 2.93
C GLY A 96 -1.25 0.83 4.10
N MET A 97 -0.26 1.52 4.62
CA MET A 97 0.62 1.05 5.68
C MET A 97 0.47 1.89 6.94
N CYS A 98 0.67 1.28 8.10
CA CYS A 98 1.06 2.05 9.26
C CYS A 98 2.19 1.38 10.05
N ALA A 99 2.95 2.18 10.79
CA ALA A 99 4.05 1.70 11.61
C ALA A 99 4.19 2.54 12.89
N VAL A 100 4.65 1.87 13.96
CA VAL A 100 4.93 2.48 15.27
C VAL A 100 6.26 1.96 15.78
N LYS A 101 7.14 2.86 16.25
CA LYS A 101 8.36 2.51 16.97
C LYS A 101 8.06 2.38 18.46
N THR A 102 8.71 1.41 19.11
CA THR A 102 8.64 1.24 20.56
C THR A 102 9.98 1.55 21.22
N ASN A 103 9.98 1.67 22.56
CA ASN A 103 11.20 1.76 23.37
C ASN A 103 11.80 0.37 23.72
N LEU A 104 11.22 -0.72 23.23
CA LEU A 104 11.63 -2.08 23.58
C LEU A 104 12.80 -2.53 22.69
N LEU A 105 13.88 -3.02 23.29
CA LEU A 105 14.95 -3.72 22.58
C LEU A 105 14.51 -5.15 22.27
N VAL A 106 14.59 -5.56 21.00
CA VAL A 106 14.15 -6.90 20.57
C VAL A 106 14.88 -8.01 21.29
N GLU A 107 16.16 -7.85 21.59
CA GLU A 107 16.99 -8.83 22.30
C GLU A 107 16.58 -9.02 23.76
N GLU A 108 15.89 -8.05 24.35
CA GLU A 108 15.37 -8.12 25.73
C GLU A 108 13.97 -8.78 25.81
N ILE A 109 13.31 -9.01 24.67
CA ILE A 109 11.98 -9.63 24.63
C ILE A 109 12.11 -11.15 24.68
N PRO A 110 11.63 -11.83 25.73
CA PRO A 110 11.66 -13.28 25.79
C PRO A 110 10.88 -13.91 24.63
N GLN A 111 11.43 -14.92 23.99
CA GLN A 111 10.79 -15.61 22.85
C GLN A 111 9.41 -16.18 23.20
N ASP A 112 9.21 -16.60 24.44
CA ASP A 112 7.92 -17.08 24.93
C ASP A 112 6.87 -15.99 25.00
N VAL A 113 7.24 -14.79 25.47
CA VAL A 113 6.36 -13.61 25.50
C VAL A 113 5.99 -13.23 24.07
N LEU A 114 6.98 -13.17 23.18
CA LEU A 114 6.73 -12.85 21.76
C LEU A 114 5.73 -13.83 21.13
N ARG A 115 5.94 -15.14 21.29
CA ARG A 115 5.10 -16.18 20.67
C ARG A 115 3.74 -16.38 21.34
N LYS A 116 3.74 -16.52 22.70
CA LYS A 116 2.56 -16.99 23.45
C LYS A 116 1.66 -15.85 23.90
N GLU A 117 2.21 -14.65 24.12
CA GLU A 117 1.44 -13.51 24.59
C GLU A 117 1.15 -12.54 23.44
N ILE A 118 2.19 -12.01 22.79
CA ILE A 118 2.01 -10.98 21.75
C ILE A 118 1.38 -11.58 20.48
N MET A 119 2.04 -12.53 19.82
CA MET A 119 1.55 -13.07 18.54
C MET A 119 0.20 -13.78 18.67
N ARG A 120 -0.02 -14.51 19.75
CA ARG A 120 -1.31 -15.16 20.04
C ARG A 120 -2.38 -14.12 20.42
N GLY A 121 -2.02 -13.10 21.19
CA GLY A 121 -2.89 -11.99 21.54
C GLY A 121 -3.40 -11.26 20.31
N ILE A 122 -2.51 -10.93 19.36
CA ILE A 122 -2.88 -10.28 18.08
C ILE A 122 -3.89 -11.16 17.32
N ARG A 123 -3.60 -12.44 17.13
CA ARG A 123 -4.52 -13.36 16.43
C ARG A 123 -5.87 -13.54 17.11
N LYS A 124 -5.94 -13.35 18.42
CA LYS A 124 -7.19 -13.44 19.20
C LYS A 124 -8.03 -12.18 19.08
N ARG A 125 -7.40 -11.00 19.05
CA ARG A 125 -8.10 -9.70 19.07
C ARG A 125 -8.36 -9.12 17.68
N ILE A 126 -7.57 -9.48 16.67
CA ILE A 126 -7.69 -8.96 15.31
C ILE A 126 -8.14 -10.08 14.38
N PRO A 127 -9.36 -10.05 13.85
CA PRO A 127 -9.83 -11.00 12.84
C PRO A 127 -8.99 -10.93 11.56
N LEU A 128 -8.64 -12.09 11.00
CA LEU A 128 -7.76 -12.26 9.86
C LEU A 128 -8.54 -12.74 8.62
N GLY A 129 -7.98 -12.54 7.44
CA GLY A 129 -8.55 -13.06 6.21
C GLY A 129 -9.96 -12.53 5.95
N ARG A 130 -10.92 -13.44 5.83
CA ARG A 130 -12.34 -13.12 5.61
C ARG A 130 -13.16 -12.98 6.89
N GLU A 131 -12.54 -13.17 8.05
CA GLU A 131 -13.23 -13.06 9.33
C GLU A 131 -13.52 -11.59 9.67
N HIS A 132 -14.63 -11.39 10.38
CA HIS A 132 -15.06 -10.10 10.89
C HIS A 132 -15.39 -10.19 12.38
N HIS A 133 -15.50 -9.05 13.05
CA HIS A 133 -16.01 -9.03 14.41
C HIS A 133 -17.47 -9.52 14.45
N LYS A 134 -17.82 -10.31 15.46
CA LYS A 134 -19.20 -10.81 15.65
C LYS A 134 -20.19 -9.68 15.88
N ALA A 135 -19.80 -8.70 16.71
CA ALA A 135 -20.56 -7.48 16.98
C ALA A 135 -20.01 -6.28 16.19
N ALA A 136 -20.88 -5.30 15.93
CA ALA A 136 -20.44 -4.01 15.42
C ALA A 136 -19.48 -3.35 16.43
N GLN A 137 -18.43 -2.72 15.93
CA GLN A 137 -17.51 -1.93 16.74
C GLN A 137 -18.15 -0.58 17.06
N ASP A 138 -17.62 0.11 18.07
CA ASP A 138 -18.12 1.41 18.50
C ASP A 138 -18.06 2.44 17.36
N GLU A 139 -19.05 3.33 17.30
CA GLU A 139 -19.17 4.39 16.32
C GLU A 139 -17.98 5.36 16.34
N GLN A 140 -17.37 5.57 17.50
CA GLN A 140 -16.19 6.44 17.64
C GLN A 140 -15.01 6.03 16.75
N TYR A 141 -14.95 4.77 16.31
CA TYR A 141 -13.90 4.29 15.40
C TYR A 141 -14.22 4.53 13.93
N MET A 142 -15.47 4.90 13.61
CA MET A 142 -15.87 5.17 12.22
C MET A 142 -15.43 6.58 11.79
N PRO A 143 -15.20 6.81 10.49
CA PRO A 143 -14.88 8.14 9.98
C PRO A 143 -15.97 9.16 10.30
N THR A 144 -15.56 10.35 10.72
CA THR A 144 -16.44 11.48 11.02
C THR A 144 -16.33 12.58 9.97
N GLY A 145 -17.33 13.50 9.94
CA GLY A 145 -17.32 14.62 8.99
C GLY A 145 -17.91 14.29 7.61
N PHE A 146 -18.55 13.13 7.46
CA PHE A 146 -19.15 12.67 6.21
C PHE A 146 -20.67 12.54 6.32
N ASP A 147 -21.41 12.99 5.31
CA ASP A 147 -22.86 12.78 5.20
C ASP A 147 -23.13 11.42 4.51
N THR A 148 -23.05 10.35 5.29
CA THR A 148 -23.18 8.98 4.76
C THR A 148 -24.57 8.65 4.24
N GLU A 149 -25.62 9.39 4.62
CA GLU A 149 -26.98 9.21 4.11
C GLU A 149 -27.06 9.52 2.60
N LYS A 150 -26.22 10.44 2.11
CA LYS A 150 -26.13 10.81 0.71
C LYS A 150 -25.21 9.91 -0.11
N MET A 151 -24.53 8.97 0.52
CA MET A 151 -23.56 8.05 -0.12
C MET A 151 -24.24 6.74 -0.51
N THR A 152 -24.34 6.48 -1.80
CA THR A 152 -25.12 5.34 -2.32
C THR A 152 -24.60 3.99 -1.86
N VAL A 153 -23.30 3.75 -1.94
CA VAL A 153 -22.69 2.46 -1.62
C VAL A 153 -22.31 2.40 -0.15
N VAL A 154 -21.66 3.44 0.36
CA VAL A 154 -21.24 3.52 1.76
C VAL A 154 -22.43 3.33 2.69
N ASN A 155 -23.55 4.03 2.48
CA ASN A 155 -24.74 3.90 3.31
C ASN A 155 -25.23 2.44 3.39
N ARG A 156 -25.32 1.76 2.26
CA ARG A 156 -25.73 0.35 2.20
C ARG A 156 -24.77 -0.59 2.93
N GLN A 157 -23.50 -0.22 3.04
CA GLN A 157 -22.46 -1.06 3.61
C GLN A 157 -22.15 -0.74 5.08
N LEU A 158 -22.68 0.34 5.67
CA LEU A 158 -22.31 0.81 7.02
C LEU A 158 -22.44 -0.29 8.09
N VAL A 159 -23.53 -1.06 8.08
CA VAL A 159 -23.76 -2.14 9.06
C VAL A 159 -22.65 -3.21 8.98
N SER A 160 -22.24 -3.55 7.76
CA SER A 160 -21.14 -4.50 7.53
C SER A 160 -19.78 -3.87 7.85
N ALA A 161 -19.57 -2.62 7.47
CA ALA A 161 -18.34 -1.88 7.71
C ALA A 161 -18.01 -1.77 9.21
N ARG A 162 -19.00 -1.54 10.08
CA ARG A 162 -18.84 -1.54 11.53
C ARG A 162 -18.36 -2.87 12.13
N LYS A 163 -18.55 -3.99 11.42
CA LYS A 163 -17.99 -5.28 11.82
C LYS A 163 -16.62 -5.54 11.20
N GLN A 164 -16.24 -4.77 10.19
CA GLN A 164 -14.99 -4.95 9.45
C GLN A 164 -13.87 -4.01 9.93
N ILE A 165 -14.20 -2.90 10.60
CA ILE A 165 -13.21 -2.00 11.15
C ILE A 165 -12.41 -2.70 12.27
N GLY A 166 -11.10 -2.52 12.30
CA GLY A 166 -10.20 -3.24 13.21
C GLY A 166 -9.94 -4.69 12.79
N THR A 167 -10.05 -5.02 11.48
CA THR A 167 -9.74 -6.35 10.92
C THR A 167 -8.66 -6.27 9.85
N LEU A 168 -7.80 -7.29 9.76
CA LEU A 168 -6.65 -7.27 8.87
C LEU A 168 -7.01 -7.46 7.39
N GLY A 169 -7.74 -8.52 7.06
CA GLY A 169 -7.96 -8.96 5.70
C GLY A 169 -7.01 -10.04 5.23
N GLY A 170 -7.14 -10.44 3.99
CA GLY A 170 -6.34 -11.49 3.35
C GLY A 170 -5.46 -10.96 2.21
N GLY A 171 -4.83 -11.88 1.48
CA GLY A 171 -3.94 -11.58 0.38
C GLY A 171 -2.62 -10.97 0.87
N ASN A 172 -2.24 -9.82 0.33
CA ASN A 172 -1.01 -9.13 0.71
C ASN A 172 -1.07 -8.38 2.06
N HIS A 173 -2.21 -8.38 2.76
CA HIS A 173 -2.31 -7.75 4.08
C HIS A 173 -1.53 -8.55 5.13
N PHE A 174 -0.89 -7.83 6.06
CA PHE A 174 -0.05 -8.43 7.09
C PHE A 174 0.08 -7.55 8.34
N ILE A 175 0.48 -8.17 9.44
CA ILE A 175 1.04 -7.50 10.62
C ILE A 175 2.43 -8.09 10.82
N GLU A 176 3.44 -7.24 10.94
CA GLU A 176 4.82 -7.63 11.21
C GLU A 176 5.34 -6.95 12.46
N LEU A 177 6.05 -7.73 13.26
CA LEU A 177 6.95 -7.22 14.27
C LEU A 177 8.36 -7.22 13.69
N GLN A 178 9.06 -6.10 13.77
CA GLN A 178 10.32 -5.87 13.07
C GLN A 178 11.36 -5.28 14.02
N ARG A 179 12.62 -5.62 13.79
CA ARG A 179 13.76 -5.03 14.49
C ARG A 179 14.39 -3.98 13.58
N CYS A 180 14.55 -2.75 14.05
CA CYS A 180 15.32 -1.74 13.33
C CYS A 180 16.84 -1.89 13.56
N ASN A 181 17.61 -1.15 12.77
CA ASN A 181 19.07 -1.20 12.81
C ASN A 181 19.69 -0.75 14.15
N ASP A 182 18.95 -0.04 15.00
CA ASP A 182 19.35 0.34 16.37
C ASP A 182 18.80 -0.65 17.44
N GLY A 183 18.21 -1.78 17.05
CA GLY A 183 17.78 -2.87 17.92
C GLY A 183 16.36 -2.77 18.45
N TYR A 184 15.68 -1.62 18.28
CA TYR A 184 14.33 -1.42 18.82
C TYR A 184 13.27 -2.14 18.00
N LEU A 185 12.20 -2.54 18.71
CA LEU A 185 11.01 -3.14 18.11
C LEU A 185 10.16 -2.08 17.39
N TRP A 186 9.78 -2.42 16.17
CA TRP A 186 8.74 -1.73 15.39
C TRP A 186 7.56 -2.66 15.14
N ILE A 187 6.38 -2.06 15.10
CA ILE A 187 5.14 -2.70 14.67
C ILE A 187 4.80 -2.13 13.30
N MET A 188 4.57 -2.98 12.32
CA MET A 188 4.16 -2.57 10.97
C MET A 188 2.93 -3.36 10.55
N LEU A 189 1.96 -2.71 9.92
CA LEU A 189 0.82 -3.40 9.35
C LEU A 189 0.38 -2.80 8.01
N HIS A 190 -0.09 -3.69 7.13
CA HIS A 190 -0.66 -3.40 5.83
C HIS A 190 -2.12 -3.83 5.79
N SER A 191 -3.03 -2.89 5.54
CA SER A 191 -4.47 -3.17 5.41
C SER A 191 -5.19 -2.01 4.72
N GLY A 192 -6.41 -2.25 4.25
CA GLY A 192 -7.19 -1.31 3.47
C GLY A 192 -8.59 -1.05 4.03
N SER A 193 -9.48 -0.55 3.17
CA SER A 193 -10.88 -0.25 3.49
C SER A 193 -11.78 -1.48 3.53
N ARG A 194 -11.20 -2.66 3.50
CA ARG A 194 -11.91 -3.94 3.54
C ARG A 194 -12.89 -4.07 2.35
N ASN A 195 -13.98 -4.82 2.54
CA ASN A 195 -14.98 -4.97 1.50
C ASN A 195 -15.68 -3.66 1.11
N LEU A 196 -15.65 -2.65 1.99
CA LEU A 196 -16.29 -1.35 1.72
C LEU A 196 -15.69 -0.69 0.47
N GLY A 197 -14.37 -0.50 0.43
CA GLY A 197 -13.71 0.10 -0.74
C GLY A 197 -13.87 -0.72 -2.00
N LYS A 198 -13.87 -2.05 -1.88
CA LYS A 198 -14.13 -2.93 -3.02
C LYS A 198 -15.54 -2.70 -3.60
N MET A 199 -16.56 -2.58 -2.78
CA MET A 199 -17.94 -2.33 -3.23
C MET A 199 -18.08 -0.95 -3.89
N VAL A 200 -17.41 0.07 -3.34
CA VAL A 200 -17.38 1.41 -3.94
C VAL A 200 -16.64 1.37 -5.28
N GLY A 201 -15.44 0.78 -5.33
CA GLY A 201 -14.64 0.68 -6.55
C GLY A 201 -15.37 -0.06 -7.67
N ASP A 202 -15.94 -1.23 -7.39
CA ASP A 202 -16.69 -2.02 -8.37
C ASP A 202 -17.93 -1.27 -8.89
N TYR A 203 -18.69 -0.63 -8.01
CA TYR A 203 -19.91 0.12 -8.37
C TYR A 203 -19.58 1.28 -9.31
N TYR A 204 -18.60 2.12 -8.97
CA TYR A 204 -18.28 3.29 -9.78
C TYR A 204 -17.48 2.94 -11.04
N ASN A 205 -16.72 1.85 -11.06
CA ASN A 205 -16.15 1.32 -12.30
C ASN A 205 -17.23 0.92 -13.30
N GLN A 206 -18.23 0.14 -12.85
CA GLN A 206 -19.33 -0.27 -13.69
C GLN A 206 -20.19 0.93 -14.14
N MET A 207 -20.44 1.89 -13.25
CA MET A 207 -21.14 3.12 -13.59
C MET A 207 -20.39 3.93 -14.66
N ALA A 208 -19.08 4.12 -14.50
CA ALA A 208 -18.25 4.81 -15.47
C ALA A 208 -18.27 4.11 -16.84
N GLU A 209 -18.16 2.78 -16.89
CA GLU A 209 -18.25 1.99 -18.13
C GLU A 209 -19.60 2.23 -18.82
N THR A 210 -20.71 2.19 -18.07
CA THR A 210 -22.06 2.42 -18.58
C THR A 210 -22.23 3.84 -19.15
N LEU A 211 -21.76 4.84 -18.42
CA LEU A 211 -21.86 6.25 -18.84
C LEU A 211 -20.98 6.54 -20.06
N ASN A 212 -19.73 6.03 -20.08
CA ASN A 212 -18.83 6.20 -21.21
C ASN A 212 -19.39 5.59 -22.50
N THR A 213 -20.05 4.41 -22.39
CA THR A 213 -20.76 3.79 -23.52
C THR A 213 -21.92 4.68 -23.99
N ARG A 214 -22.75 5.21 -23.07
CA ARG A 214 -23.86 6.10 -23.38
C ARG A 214 -23.40 7.41 -24.03
N TRP A 215 -22.26 7.93 -23.62
CA TRP A 215 -21.70 9.18 -24.17
C TRP A 215 -20.88 8.96 -25.45
N TYR A 216 -20.80 7.75 -25.98
CA TYR A 216 -19.96 7.41 -27.13
C TYR A 216 -18.49 7.84 -26.93
N SER A 217 -17.97 7.61 -25.74
CA SER A 217 -16.58 7.92 -25.41
C SER A 217 -15.61 7.19 -26.35
N SER A 218 -14.51 7.85 -26.71
CA SER A 218 -13.42 7.24 -27.47
C SER A 218 -12.61 6.21 -26.67
N VAL A 219 -12.77 6.19 -25.32
CA VAL A 219 -12.11 5.21 -24.45
C VAL A 219 -12.84 3.88 -24.57
N LYS A 220 -12.13 2.85 -25.07
CA LYS A 220 -12.69 1.51 -25.28
C LYS A 220 -12.96 0.81 -23.95
N PRO A 221 -14.10 0.09 -23.81
CA PRO A 221 -14.46 -0.59 -22.56
C PRO A 221 -13.48 -1.70 -22.14
N ASP A 222 -12.86 -2.39 -23.10
CA ASP A 222 -11.93 -3.50 -22.88
C ASP A 222 -10.65 -3.09 -22.15
N ILE A 223 -10.20 -1.84 -22.32
CA ILE A 223 -9.00 -1.33 -21.61
C ILE A 223 -9.24 -1.01 -20.13
N LYS A 224 -10.50 -1.05 -19.65
CA LYS A 224 -10.87 -0.82 -18.24
C LYS A 224 -10.47 0.55 -17.68
N LEU A 225 -10.52 1.60 -18.50
CA LEU A 225 -10.13 2.97 -18.15
C LEU A 225 -11.29 3.96 -18.31
N ALA A 226 -12.52 3.48 -18.11
CA ALA A 226 -13.71 4.34 -18.08
C ALA A 226 -13.56 5.41 -16.99
N PHE A 227 -14.04 6.61 -17.28
CA PHE A 227 -13.82 7.80 -16.46
C PHE A 227 -15.11 8.54 -16.12
N LEU A 228 -15.06 9.37 -15.09
CA LEU A 228 -16.13 10.26 -14.66
C LEU A 228 -15.65 11.71 -14.80
N PRO A 229 -16.29 12.52 -15.68
CA PRO A 229 -15.97 13.94 -15.85
C PRO A 229 -16.34 14.75 -14.60
N LEU A 230 -15.52 15.72 -14.26
CA LEU A 230 -15.71 16.64 -13.11
C LEU A 230 -17.10 17.28 -13.05
N ARG A 231 -17.69 17.56 -14.23
CA ARG A 231 -19.01 18.18 -14.33
C ARG A 231 -20.18 17.21 -14.16
N ALA A 232 -19.91 15.90 -14.19
CA ALA A 232 -20.93 14.88 -13.97
C ALA A 232 -21.27 14.75 -12.47
N PRO A 233 -22.54 14.59 -12.08
CA PRO A 233 -22.90 14.39 -10.69
C PRO A 233 -22.27 13.12 -10.09
N GLU A 234 -22.03 12.11 -10.90
CA GLU A 234 -21.42 10.85 -10.51
C GLU A 234 -19.95 11.03 -10.09
N PHE A 235 -19.24 12.03 -10.62
CA PHE A 235 -17.91 12.40 -10.16
C PHE A 235 -17.94 12.78 -8.67
N LYS A 236 -18.85 13.67 -8.27
CA LYS A 236 -18.97 14.13 -6.88
C LYS A 236 -19.35 12.99 -5.93
N GLN A 237 -20.23 12.11 -6.38
CA GLN A 237 -20.63 10.93 -5.61
C GLN A 237 -19.44 9.98 -5.39
N TYR A 238 -18.75 9.62 -6.48
CA TYR A 238 -17.57 8.77 -6.39
C TYR A 238 -16.49 9.39 -5.49
N TRP A 239 -16.21 10.68 -5.68
CA TRP A 239 -15.18 11.40 -4.92
C TRP A 239 -15.45 11.34 -3.43
N ALA A 240 -16.67 11.66 -3.00
CA ALA A 240 -17.05 11.59 -1.59
C ALA A 240 -16.96 10.18 -1.00
N GLU A 241 -17.42 9.16 -1.74
CA GLU A 241 -17.36 7.78 -1.27
C GLU A 241 -15.94 7.21 -1.29
N MET A 242 -15.09 7.62 -2.23
CA MET A 242 -13.65 7.31 -2.25
C MET A 242 -12.94 7.92 -1.02
N GLU A 243 -13.16 9.20 -0.73
CA GLU A 243 -12.59 9.88 0.45
C GLU A 243 -13.04 9.19 1.75
N TYR A 244 -14.32 8.80 1.84
CA TYR A 244 -14.81 8.03 2.97
C TYR A 244 -14.06 6.69 3.11
N CYS A 245 -13.84 5.95 2.01
CA CYS A 245 -13.10 4.70 2.04
C CYS A 245 -11.64 4.88 2.46
N VAL A 246 -10.98 5.97 2.04
CA VAL A 246 -9.63 6.32 2.49
C VAL A 246 -9.63 6.59 4.00
N ALA A 247 -10.55 7.42 4.49
CA ALA A 247 -10.70 7.70 5.92
C ALA A 247 -11.00 6.42 6.73
N PHE A 248 -11.86 5.55 6.21
CA PHE A 248 -12.15 4.25 6.84
C PHE A 248 -10.92 3.35 6.91
N ALA A 249 -10.11 3.30 5.86
CA ALA A 249 -8.88 2.50 5.86
C ALA A 249 -7.84 3.03 6.87
N LEU A 250 -7.70 4.35 6.99
CA LEU A 250 -6.86 4.98 8.02
C LEU A 250 -7.34 4.63 9.43
N ALA A 251 -8.66 4.72 9.66
CA ALA A 251 -9.28 4.35 10.93
C ALA A 251 -9.16 2.84 11.24
N ASN A 252 -9.29 1.98 10.22
CA ASN A 252 -9.09 0.53 10.35
C ASN A 252 -7.68 0.19 10.83
N ARG A 253 -6.65 0.78 10.20
CA ARG A 253 -5.25 0.58 10.61
C ARG A 253 -4.99 1.13 12.00
N LYS A 254 -5.53 2.31 12.31
CA LYS A 254 -5.40 2.92 13.64
C LYS A 254 -5.96 2.02 14.74
N LEU A 255 -7.18 1.51 14.57
CA LEU A 255 -7.81 0.63 15.56
C LEU A 255 -7.05 -0.69 15.76
N MET A 256 -6.51 -1.26 14.67
CA MET A 256 -5.67 -2.45 14.80
C MET A 256 -4.37 -2.14 15.54
N MET A 257 -3.72 -1.01 15.25
CA MET A 257 -2.48 -0.60 15.93
C MET A 257 -2.73 -0.38 17.42
N GLU A 258 -3.76 0.35 17.81
CA GLU A 258 -4.14 0.55 19.22
C GLU A 258 -4.31 -0.79 19.96
N ARG A 259 -4.96 -1.77 19.33
CA ARG A 259 -5.10 -3.12 19.91
C ARG A 259 -3.78 -3.87 20.03
N ILE A 260 -2.86 -3.69 19.09
CA ILE A 260 -1.52 -4.30 19.16
C ILE A 260 -0.70 -3.65 20.28
N GLU A 261 -0.77 -2.32 20.40
CA GLU A 261 -0.11 -1.58 21.49
C GLU A 261 -0.63 -2.01 22.86
N GLU A 262 -1.96 -2.17 23.03
CA GLU A 262 -2.56 -2.72 24.24
C GLU A 262 -2.03 -4.11 24.57
N ILE A 263 -1.97 -5.02 23.57
CA ILE A 263 -1.45 -6.39 23.77
C ILE A 263 0.01 -6.38 24.21
N ILE A 264 0.82 -5.52 23.60
CA ILE A 264 2.25 -5.40 23.94
C ILE A 264 2.40 -4.79 25.34
N ALA A 265 1.63 -3.77 25.69
CA ALA A 265 1.67 -3.15 27.02
C ALA A 265 1.20 -4.11 28.13
N GLU A 266 0.23 -4.99 27.85
CA GLU A 266 -0.18 -6.05 28.77
C GLU A 266 0.94 -7.08 29.02
N ALA A 267 1.66 -7.46 27.95
CA ALA A 267 2.75 -8.43 28.02
C ALA A 267 4.06 -7.82 28.57
N LEU A 268 4.30 -6.53 28.28
CA LEU A 268 5.51 -5.78 28.59
C LEU A 268 5.14 -4.40 29.15
N PRO A 269 4.87 -4.27 30.45
CA PRO A 269 4.27 -3.05 31.05
C PRO A 269 5.12 -1.77 30.91
N ASN A 270 6.40 -1.87 30.61
CA ASN A 270 7.29 -0.71 30.38
C ASN A 270 7.31 -0.23 28.92
N ALA A 271 6.48 -0.84 28.03
CA ALA A 271 6.40 -0.46 26.65
C ALA A 271 5.85 0.97 26.49
N THR A 272 6.51 1.75 25.67
CA THR A 272 6.03 3.06 25.20
C THR A 272 6.07 3.09 23.68
N PHE A 273 5.20 3.90 23.08
CA PHE A 273 4.99 3.93 21.64
C PHE A 273 5.17 5.36 21.10
N GLU A 274 5.92 5.48 20.02
CA GLU A 274 6.06 6.76 19.31
C GLU A 274 4.80 7.04 18.45
N PRO A 275 4.60 8.29 17.98
CA PRO A 275 3.47 8.59 17.10
C PRO A 275 3.42 7.69 15.87
N MET A 276 2.22 7.20 15.55
CA MET A 276 1.99 6.31 14.43
C MET A 276 2.15 7.03 13.09
N ILE A 277 2.94 6.45 12.20
CA ILE A 277 2.93 6.75 10.76
C ILE A 277 1.77 5.98 10.14
N ASN A 278 0.88 6.64 9.38
CA ASN A 278 -0.29 5.98 8.76
C ASN A 278 -0.58 6.61 7.40
N ILE A 279 -0.30 5.87 6.32
CA ILE A 279 -0.29 6.36 4.95
C ILE A 279 -1.14 5.47 4.02
N ALA A 280 -1.76 6.07 3.00
CA ALA A 280 -2.48 5.36 1.94
C ALA A 280 -1.65 5.32 0.64
N HIS A 281 -1.89 4.30 -0.21
CA HIS A 281 -1.23 4.16 -1.51
C HIS A 281 -2.19 3.81 -2.67
N ASN A 282 -3.51 3.83 -2.43
CA ASN A 282 -4.55 3.65 -3.45
C ASN A 282 -5.62 4.74 -3.28
N TYR A 283 -5.48 5.84 -3.99
CA TYR A 283 -6.44 6.97 -3.95
C TYR A 283 -6.20 7.94 -5.11
N ALA A 284 -7.12 8.88 -5.31
CA ALA A 284 -6.92 10.05 -6.15
C ALA A 284 -7.00 11.32 -5.30
N ALA A 285 -6.21 12.34 -5.65
CA ALA A 285 -6.15 13.61 -4.95
C ALA A 285 -6.05 14.79 -5.90
N TRP A 286 -6.57 15.95 -5.50
CA TRP A 286 -6.28 17.22 -6.14
C TRP A 286 -4.92 17.72 -5.73
N GLU A 287 -4.06 17.98 -6.69
CA GLU A 287 -2.69 18.44 -6.46
C GLU A 287 -2.30 19.48 -7.53
N GLU A 288 -1.36 20.35 -7.17
CA GLU A 288 -0.76 21.29 -8.12
C GLU A 288 0.55 20.69 -8.65
N HIS A 289 0.62 20.49 -9.97
CA HIS A 289 1.81 20.01 -10.65
C HIS A 289 2.05 20.81 -11.92
N PHE A 290 3.29 21.21 -12.16
CA PHE A 290 3.71 21.97 -13.35
C PHE A 290 2.84 23.20 -13.61
N GLY A 291 2.39 23.89 -12.52
CA GLY A 291 1.56 25.10 -12.57
C GLY A 291 0.08 24.88 -12.89
N GLU A 292 -0.41 23.62 -12.80
CA GLU A 292 -1.78 23.26 -13.07
C GLU A 292 -2.40 22.44 -11.92
N ASN A 293 -3.69 22.71 -11.62
CA ASN A 293 -4.46 21.87 -10.71
C ASN A 293 -4.96 20.64 -11.46
N VAL A 294 -4.54 19.46 -11.00
CA VAL A 294 -4.79 18.16 -11.63
C VAL A 294 -5.29 17.14 -10.63
N ILE A 295 -5.88 16.05 -11.11
CA ILE A 295 -6.22 14.90 -10.27
C ILE A 295 -5.14 13.86 -10.44
N VAL A 296 -4.32 13.67 -9.40
CA VAL A 296 -3.29 12.63 -9.35
C VAL A 296 -3.90 11.33 -8.85
N HIS A 297 -3.74 10.26 -9.63
CA HIS A 297 -4.16 8.91 -9.25
C HIS A 297 -2.94 8.11 -8.84
N ARG A 298 -2.99 7.48 -7.67
CA ARG A 298 -1.98 6.55 -7.16
C ARG A 298 -2.58 5.18 -6.98
N LYS A 299 -2.00 4.18 -7.61
CA LYS A 299 -2.38 2.78 -7.48
C LYS A 299 -1.16 1.97 -7.11
N GLY A 300 -1.01 1.65 -5.82
CA GLY A 300 0.21 1.08 -5.30
C GLY A 300 1.39 2.05 -5.40
N ALA A 301 1.18 3.31 -5.04
CA ALA A 301 2.22 4.32 -4.94
C ALA A 301 1.92 5.25 -3.75
N VAL A 302 2.97 5.68 -3.05
CA VAL A 302 2.89 6.53 -1.86
C VAL A 302 3.21 7.97 -2.25
N HIS A 303 2.51 8.95 -1.66
CA HIS A 303 2.91 10.34 -1.77
C HIS A 303 4.24 10.54 -1.04
N ALA A 304 5.19 11.22 -1.68
CA ALA A 304 6.56 11.41 -1.22
C ALA A 304 6.99 12.88 -1.39
N GLY A 305 6.18 13.78 -0.84
CA GLY A 305 6.49 15.20 -0.74
C GLY A 305 7.75 15.45 0.09
N ILE A 306 8.33 16.66 -0.04
CA ILE A 306 9.56 17.02 0.68
C ILE A 306 9.35 16.88 2.19
N GLY A 307 10.16 16.04 2.85
CA GLY A 307 10.12 15.84 4.30
C GLY A 307 9.01 14.92 4.79
N GLU A 308 8.15 14.41 3.90
CA GLU A 308 7.08 13.49 4.29
C GLU A 308 7.62 12.09 4.61
N ILE A 309 7.09 11.50 5.68
CA ILE A 309 7.51 10.17 6.10
C ILE A 309 6.68 9.10 5.40
N GLY A 310 7.37 8.16 4.76
CA GLY A 310 6.79 7.02 4.05
C GLY A 310 7.20 5.68 4.64
N ILE A 311 6.48 4.62 4.25
CA ILE A 311 6.76 3.24 4.62
C ILE A 311 6.84 2.43 3.33
N ILE A 312 7.95 1.72 3.11
CA ILE A 312 8.14 0.83 1.96
C ILE A 312 8.45 -0.58 2.48
N PRO A 313 7.43 -1.46 2.58
CA PRO A 313 7.64 -2.83 3.01
C PRO A 313 8.36 -3.67 1.95
N GLY A 314 9.20 -4.58 2.42
CA GLY A 314 9.71 -5.68 1.62
C GLY A 314 8.71 -6.84 1.54
N SER A 315 9.23 -8.06 1.59
CA SER A 315 8.46 -9.30 1.73
C SER A 315 8.65 -9.89 3.13
N GLN A 316 7.99 -11.02 3.43
CA GLN A 316 8.05 -11.68 4.75
C GLN A 316 9.48 -12.00 5.25
N GLY A 317 10.46 -12.11 4.36
CA GLY A 317 11.84 -12.47 4.70
C GLY A 317 12.87 -11.43 4.24
N THR A 318 12.46 -10.21 3.91
CA THR A 318 13.33 -9.14 3.44
C THR A 318 13.13 -7.86 4.24
N HIS A 319 14.05 -6.90 4.09
CA HIS A 319 13.95 -5.62 4.80
C HIS A 319 12.75 -4.79 4.37
N SER A 320 12.28 -3.97 5.29
CA SER A 320 11.34 -2.86 5.05
C SER A 320 12.03 -1.55 5.42
N TYR A 321 11.50 -0.43 4.95
CA TYR A 321 12.13 0.87 5.13
C TYR A 321 11.14 1.93 5.60
N ILE A 322 11.58 2.75 6.55
CA ILE A 322 10.98 4.05 6.82
C ILE A 322 11.80 5.07 6.03
N VAL A 323 11.12 5.88 5.25
CA VAL A 323 11.74 6.80 4.30
C VAL A 323 11.22 8.21 4.47
N GLU A 324 11.96 9.17 3.92
CA GLU A 324 11.55 10.56 3.79
C GLU A 324 11.48 10.92 2.30
N GLY A 325 10.37 11.50 1.86
CA GLY A 325 10.15 11.95 0.50
C GLY A 325 11.07 13.11 0.12
N LEU A 326 11.52 13.11 -1.13
CA LEU A 326 12.38 14.14 -1.71
C LEU A 326 11.62 15.12 -2.60
N GLY A 327 10.31 14.92 -2.81
CA GLY A 327 9.46 15.83 -3.57
C GLY A 327 9.81 15.90 -5.06
N ASN A 328 10.17 14.78 -5.69
CA ASN A 328 10.52 14.74 -7.10
C ASN A 328 9.28 15.02 -7.98
N PRO A 329 9.21 16.12 -8.76
CA PRO A 329 8.04 16.45 -9.58
C PRO A 329 7.85 15.47 -10.75
N GLU A 330 8.91 14.78 -11.19
CA GLU A 330 8.87 13.83 -12.30
C GLU A 330 8.11 12.55 -11.95
N SER A 331 7.95 12.24 -10.66
CA SER A 331 7.11 11.15 -10.16
C SER A 331 5.72 11.61 -9.66
N PHE A 332 5.34 12.87 -9.90
CA PHE A 332 4.20 13.52 -9.23
C PHE A 332 4.30 13.39 -7.70
N LEU A 333 5.48 13.70 -7.13
CA LEU A 333 5.78 13.59 -5.69
C LEU A 333 5.41 12.19 -5.15
N SER A 334 5.86 11.12 -5.82
CA SER A 334 5.47 9.77 -5.46
C SER A 334 6.66 8.81 -5.42
N SER A 335 6.50 7.72 -4.65
CA SER A 335 7.47 6.62 -4.53
C SER A 335 6.77 5.27 -4.59
N SER A 336 7.54 4.18 -4.62
CA SER A 336 7.00 2.83 -4.52
C SER A 336 6.26 2.62 -3.20
N HIS A 337 5.27 1.72 -3.20
CA HIS A 337 4.52 1.34 -2.01
C HIS A 337 5.06 0.07 -1.33
N GLY A 338 6.00 -0.64 -1.96
CA GLY A 338 6.58 -1.89 -1.45
C GLY A 338 7.58 -2.50 -2.43
N ALA A 339 7.85 -3.79 -2.28
CA ALA A 339 8.76 -4.52 -3.17
C ALA A 339 8.18 -4.73 -4.58
N GLY A 340 6.84 -4.81 -4.72
CA GLY A 340 6.20 -5.20 -5.97
C GLY A 340 6.33 -6.69 -6.27
N ARG A 341 5.41 -7.23 -7.05
CA ARG A 341 5.43 -8.65 -7.40
C ARG A 341 6.34 -8.92 -8.60
N ALA A 342 7.10 -10.02 -8.52
CA ALA A 342 7.86 -10.57 -9.65
C ALA A 342 7.03 -11.58 -10.45
N MET A 343 6.00 -12.20 -9.85
CA MET A 343 5.13 -13.19 -10.48
C MET A 343 3.70 -13.10 -9.93
N SER A 344 2.73 -13.67 -10.67
CA SER A 344 1.33 -13.74 -10.25
C SER A 344 1.16 -14.68 -9.03
N ARG A 345 0.04 -14.53 -8.29
CA ARG A 345 -0.27 -15.42 -7.14
C ARG A 345 -0.34 -16.89 -7.57
N SER A 346 -1.03 -17.17 -8.67
CA SER A 346 -1.17 -18.53 -9.19
C SER A 346 0.17 -19.13 -9.66
N GLU A 347 1.05 -18.32 -10.18
CA GLU A 347 2.39 -18.72 -10.56
C GLU A 347 3.27 -19.01 -9.34
N ALA A 348 3.22 -18.17 -8.31
CA ALA A 348 3.92 -18.40 -7.06
C ALA A 348 3.54 -19.74 -6.41
N VAL A 349 2.23 -20.05 -6.32
CA VAL A 349 1.73 -21.33 -5.80
C VAL A 349 2.22 -22.54 -6.64
N ARG A 350 2.41 -22.36 -7.95
CA ARG A 350 2.86 -23.45 -8.85
C ARG A 350 4.37 -23.65 -8.84
N SER A 351 5.14 -22.55 -8.81
CA SER A 351 6.58 -22.55 -9.11
C SER A 351 7.48 -22.51 -7.87
N LEU A 352 7.00 -21.97 -6.74
CA LEU A 352 7.81 -21.90 -5.53
C LEU A 352 7.79 -23.23 -4.75
N SER A 353 8.91 -23.54 -4.08
CA SER A 353 9.01 -24.67 -3.15
C SER A 353 8.59 -24.26 -1.76
N LEU A 354 7.65 -25.00 -1.17
CA LEU A 354 7.18 -24.74 0.21
C LEU A 354 8.31 -24.90 1.21
N GLU A 355 9.14 -25.94 1.04
CA GLU A 355 10.25 -26.27 1.91
C GLU A 355 11.33 -25.18 1.87
N GLU A 356 11.65 -24.64 0.68
CA GLU A 356 12.65 -23.57 0.54
C GLU A 356 12.16 -22.25 1.14
N GLU A 357 10.88 -21.90 0.96
CA GLU A 357 10.33 -20.66 1.54
C GLU A 357 10.22 -20.75 3.07
N ILE A 358 9.88 -21.91 3.63
CA ILE A 358 9.92 -22.14 5.08
C ILE A 358 11.36 -22.05 5.60
N ALA A 359 12.31 -22.77 4.98
CA ALA A 359 13.72 -22.76 5.38
C ALA A 359 14.34 -21.36 5.32
N ARG A 360 13.95 -20.55 4.34
CA ARG A 360 14.37 -19.15 4.22
C ARG A 360 13.98 -18.31 5.45
N LEU A 361 12.75 -18.45 5.93
CA LEU A 361 12.26 -17.71 7.09
C LEU A 361 12.85 -18.25 8.40
N GLU A 362 12.92 -19.57 8.53
CA GLU A 362 13.49 -20.23 9.71
C GLU A 362 14.98 -19.94 9.88
N SER A 363 15.77 -19.89 8.79
CA SER A 363 17.19 -19.53 8.82
C SER A 363 17.45 -18.12 9.34
N GLN A 364 16.45 -17.23 9.24
CA GLN A 364 16.48 -15.88 9.78
C GLN A 364 15.82 -15.76 11.15
N ASN A 365 15.38 -16.88 11.76
CA ASN A 365 14.63 -16.94 13.02
C ASN A 365 13.30 -16.15 12.97
N ILE A 366 12.67 -16.02 11.82
CA ILE A 366 11.40 -15.32 11.68
C ILE A 366 10.24 -16.23 12.10
N ILE A 367 9.39 -15.75 12.99
CA ILE A 367 8.16 -16.44 13.36
C ILE A 367 7.12 -16.22 12.26
N HIS A 368 6.71 -17.27 11.57
CA HIS A 368 5.78 -17.20 10.44
C HIS A 368 4.61 -18.20 10.57
N ALA A 369 3.65 -18.13 9.64
CA ALA A 369 2.48 -18.98 9.59
C ALA A 369 2.34 -19.76 8.28
N ILE A 370 3.37 -19.83 7.45
CA ILE A 370 3.36 -20.62 6.20
C ILE A 370 3.28 -22.11 6.60
N ARG A 371 2.24 -22.81 6.08
CA ARG A 371 1.97 -24.23 6.39
C ARG A 371 1.64 -25.05 5.14
N GLY A 372 1.20 -24.43 4.07
CA GLY A 372 0.72 -25.12 2.88
C GLY A 372 1.00 -24.36 1.60
N ARG A 373 0.82 -25.03 0.47
CA ARG A 373 1.10 -24.47 -0.85
C ARG A 373 0.32 -23.18 -1.16
N GLN A 374 -0.88 -23.02 -0.61
CA GLN A 374 -1.66 -21.81 -0.84
C GLN A 374 -1.01 -20.57 -0.23
N ASP A 375 -0.28 -20.72 0.87
CA ASP A 375 0.43 -19.61 1.53
C ASP A 375 1.59 -19.06 0.66
N LEU A 376 2.05 -19.85 -0.34
CA LEU A 376 3.07 -19.43 -1.30
C LEU A 376 2.63 -18.27 -2.19
N GLU A 377 1.34 -17.98 -2.28
CA GLU A 377 0.85 -16.83 -3.06
C GLU A 377 1.46 -15.49 -2.60
N GLU A 378 1.86 -15.40 -1.32
CA GLU A 378 2.47 -14.22 -0.70
C GLU A 378 3.87 -14.53 -0.10
N ALA A 379 4.52 -15.61 -0.56
CA ALA A 379 5.88 -15.96 -0.14
C ALA A 379 6.92 -14.94 -0.63
N ALA A 380 8.07 -14.90 0.04
CA ALA A 380 9.14 -13.95 -0.28
C ALA A 380 9.63 -14.06 -1.73
N GLY A 381 9.71 -15.26 -2.27
CA GLY A 381 10.12 -15.51 -3.67
C GLY A 381 9.15 -14.99 -4.73
N ALA A 382 7.91 -14.57 -4.36
CA ALA A 382 6.94 -14.00 -5.28
C ALA A 382 7.16 -12.50 -5.55
N TYR A 383 8.10 -11.85 -4.84
CA TYR A 383 8.33 -10.41 -4.88
C TYR A 383 9.66 -10.06 -5.52
N LYS A 384 9.77 -8.83 -6.05
CA LYS A 384 11.03 -8.28 -6.57
C LYS A 384 12.04 -8.09 -5.42
N ASN A 385 13.31 -7.98 -5.79
CA ASN A 385 14.35 -7.64 -4.83
C ASN A 385 14.14 -6.20 -4.32
N ILE A 386 13.87 -6.06 -3.03
CA ILE A 386 13.60 -4.76 -2.40
C ILE A 386 14.81 -3.82 -2.46
N ASP A 387 16.03 -4.33 -2.41
CA ASP A 387 17.24 -3.51 -2.47
C ASP A 387 17.41 -2.87 -3.86
N GLU A 388 17.01 -3.57 -4.93
CA GLU A 388 16.96 -3.03 -6.28
C GLU A 388 15.85 -1.98 -6.42
N VAL A 389 14.67 -2.22 -5.84
CA VAL A 389 13.57 -1.26 -5.79
C VAL A 389 14.02 0.02 -5.10
N MET A 390 14.70 -0.09 -3.97
CA MET A 390 15.20 1.08 -3.23
C MET A 390 16.32 1.80 -3.97
N ALA A 391 17.23 1.09 -4.63
CA ALA A 391 18.30 1.68 -5.42
C ALA A 391 17.75 2.48 -6.63
N ASN A 392 16.67 2.01 -7.23
CA ASN A 392 16.06 2.65 -8.40
C ASN A 392 15.25 3.92 -8.07
N GLN A 393 15.00 4.22 -6.80
CA GLN A 393 14.26 5.40 -6.35
C GLN A 393 15.04 6.30 -5.38
N ALA A 394 16.36 6.27 -5.47
CA ALA A 394 17.22 7.10 -4.62
C ALA A 394 17.03 8.62 -4.83
N ASP A 395 16.40 9.02 -5.93
CA ASP A 395 15.98 10.39 -6.26
C ASP A 395 14.53 10.71 -5.82
N LEU A 396 13.78 9.72 -5.34
CA LEU A 396 12.40 9.89 -4.86
C LEU A 396 12.32 9.93 -3.34
N VAL A 397 13.15 9.12 -2.65
CA VAL A 397 13.13 8.98 -1.19
C VAL A 397 14.51 8.82 -0.59
N ARG A 398 14.66 9.22 0.67
CA ARG A 398 15.83 8.99 1.52
C ARG A 398 15.49 7.98 2.60
N ILE A 399 16.30 6.94 2.78
CA ILE A 399 16.13 5.94 3.83
C ILE A 399 16.48 6.59 5.19
N LEU A 400 15.53 6.52 6.14
CA LEU A 400 15.70 6.95 7.53
C LEU A 400 16.09 5.77 8.42
N THR A 401 15.43 4.63 8.27
CA THR A 401 15.76 3.40 9.01
C THR A 401 15.39 2.15 8.21
N THR A 402 16.13 1.08 8.47
CA THR A 402 15.90 -0.25 7.90
C THR A 402 15.33 -1.16 8.99
N LEU A 403 14.32 -1.91 8.62
CA LEU A 403 13.57 -2.80 9.50
C LEU A 403 13.69 -4.24 8.99
N SER A 404 13.97 -5.18 9.91
CA SER A 404 14.06 -6.62 9.60
C SER A 404 12.93 -7.36 10.30
N PRO A 405 12.15 -8.20 9.61
CA PRO A 405 11.05 -8.94 10.23
C PRO A 405 11.57 -9.94 11.26
N ILE A 406 10.88 -10.04 12.41
CA ILE A 406 11.10 -11.07 13.44
C ILE A 406 9.87 -11.94 13.61
N ALA A 407 8.68 -11.43 13.29
CA ALA A 407 7.45 -12.20 13.33
C ALA A 407 6.43 -11.65 12.32
N VAL A 408 5.70 -12.53 11.63
CA VAL A 408 4.74 -12.21 10.58
C VAL A 408 3.39 -12.88 10.85
N ILE A 409 2.30 -12.11 10.75
CA ILE A 409 0.93 -12.59 10.71
C ILE A 409 0.34 -12.24 9.35
N LYS A 410 -0.15 -13.24 8.63
CA LYS A 410 -0.91 -13.10 7.38
C LYS A 410 -2.38 -13.43 7.62
N GLY A 411 -3.24 -12.82 6.82
CA GLY A 411 -4.67 -13.04 6.88
C GLY A 411 -5.19 -14.16 6.00
#